data_617621475a587ad1bd16d5d9b5de3646
#
_entry.id   617621475a587ad1bd16d5d9b5de3646
#
_cell.length_a   1.000
_cell.length_b   1.000
_cell.length_c   1.000
_cell.angle_alpha   90.00
_cell.angle_beta   90.00
_cell.angle_gamma   90.00
#
_symmetry.space_group_name_H-M   'P 1'
#
loop_
_entity.id
_entity.type
_entity.pdbx_description
1 polymer ?
#
loop_
_entity_poly.entity_id
_entity_poly.type
_entity_poly.pdbx_seq_one_letter_code
_entity_poly.pdbx_strand_id
1 'polypeptide(L)'
;RTASWMILLQQQGVVNDFFVLIGLVADDNRPTMMYNKVGTYVAMTQILLPFMVLPLYSVMKTISPSLMRAGKSLGGTPFVAFWKVYFPLTIPGIGAGCLLVFILAIGYYITPALVGGASGTLISNQIAYHMKATLDWSFASAMGLMLLSGVLVIYWIYNKLVGVDNIKLG
;
A
#
# COMPACT_ATOMS: atom_id res chain seq x y z
N ARG A 1 15.66 0.08 -4.73
CA ARG A 1 14.60 -0.87 -4.34
C ARG A 1 13.91 -1.48 -5.56
N THR A 2 13.40 -0.68 -6.51
CA THR A 2 12.71 -1.21 -7.71
C THR A 2 13.64 -2.09 -8.57
N ALA A 3 14.91 -1.69 -8.76
CA ALA A 3 15.87 -2.49 -9.51
C ALA A 3 16.12 -3.88 -8.86
N SER A 4 16.14 -3.95 -7.52
CA SER A 4 16.27 -5.22 -6.82
C SER A 4 15.09 -6.15 -7.12
N TRP A 5 13.86 -5.60 -7.22
CA TRP A 5 12.69 -6.37 -7.58
C TRP A 5 12.71 -6.86 -9.03
N MET A 6 13.32 -6.10 -9.96
CA MET A 6 13.50 -6.57 -11.33
C MET A 6 14.35 -7.85 -11.36
N ILE A 7 15.40 -7.93 -10.56
CA ILE A 7 16.27 -9.12 -10.48
C ILE A 7 15.54 -10.28 -9.78
N LEU A 8 14.84 -10.00 -8.68
CA LEU A 8 14.17 -11.03 -7.87
C LEU A 8 12.99 -11.68 -8.60
N LEU A 9 12.23 -10.92 -9.40
CA LEU A 9 11.02 -11.37 -10.09
C LEU A 9 11.26 -11.94 -11.49
N GLN A 10 12.51 -12.02 -11.96
CA GLN A 10 12.85 -12.68 -13.22
C GLN A 10 12.45 -14.15 -13.20
N GLN A 11 12.26 -14.75 -14.39
CA GLN A 11 11.93 -16.19 -14.49
C GLN A 11 12.98 -17.10 -13.86
N GLN A 12 14.25 -16.71 -13.95
CA GLN A 12 15.38 -17.36 -13.28
C GLN A 12 15.80 -16.57 -12.03
N GLY A 13 14.88 -15.88 -11.39
CA GLY A 13 15.13 -15.10 -10.19
C GLY A 13 14.93 -15.90 -8.91
N VAL A 14 15.52 -15.40 -7.83
CA VAL A 14 15.52 -16.05 -6.50
C VAL A 14 14.12 -16.44 -6.02
N VAL A 15 13.09 -15.64 -6.34
CA VAL A 15 11.70 -15.95 -5.93
C VAL A 15 11.18 -17.20 -6.64
N ASN A 16 11.42 -17.34 -7.94
CA ASN A 16 11.03 -18.52 -8.69
C ASN A 16 11.84 -19.76 -8.28
N ASP A 17 13.14 -19.60 -8.05
CA ASP A 17 13.99 -20.67 -7.55
C ASP A 17 13.52 -21.18 -6.18
N PHE A 18 13.06 -20.27 -5.31
CA PHE A 18 12.48 -20.64 -4.02
C PHE A 18 11.17 -21.44 -4.18
N PHE A 19 10.29 -21.06 -5.11
CA PHE A 19 9.06 -21.82 -5.38
C PHE A 19 9.33 -23.22 -5.96
N VAL A 20 10.33 -23.36 -6.81
CA VAL A 20 10.77 -24.66 -7.32
C VAL A 20 11.35 -25.50 -6.19
N LEU A 21 12.17 -24.94 -5.32
CA LEU A 21 12.81 -25.64 -4.19
C LEU A 21 11.79 -26.18 -3.18
N ILE A 22 10.68 -25.47 -2.95
CA ILE A 22 9.59 -25.91 -2.07
C ILE A 22 8.66 -26.94 -2.77
N GLY A 23 8.85 -27.15 -4.09
CA GLY A 23 8.02 -28.08 -4.86
C GLY A 23 6.62 -27.54 -5.22
N LEU A 24 6.40 -26.22 -5.10
CA LEU A 24 5.15 -25.58 -5.47
C LEU A 24 4.99 -25.38 -6.98
N VAL A 25 6.10 -25.32 -7.72
CA VAL A 25 6.14 -25.07 -9.17
C VAL A 25 7.17 -26.01 -9.79
N ALA A 26 6.82 -26.64 -10.93
CA ALA A 26 7.77 -27.41 -11.70
C ALA A 26 8.77 -26.49 -12.40
N ASP A 27 10.00 -26.94 -12.58
CA ASP A 27 11.08 -26.14 -13.20
C ASP A 27 10.73 -25.69 -14.63
N ASP A 28 9.96 -26.50 -15.36
CA ASP A 28 9.48 -26.20 -16.71
C ASP A 28 8.32 -25.20 -16.77
N ASN A 29 7.65 -24.90 -15.66
CA ASN A 29 6.44 -24.06 -15.63
C ASN A 29 6.59 -22.89 -14.64
N ARG A 30 7.71 -22.20 -14.70
CA ARG A 30 7.99 -21.05 -13.85
C ARG A 30 7.05 -19.88 -14.14
N PRO A 31 6.33 -19.33 -13.14
CA PRO A 31 5.43 -18.22 -13.37
C PRO A 31 6.19 -16.94 -13.80
N THR A 32 5.69 -16.29 -14.84
CA THR A 32 6.18 -14.99 -15.25
C THR A 32 5.71 -13.92 -14.28
N MET A 33 6.53 -13.55 -13.31
CA MET A 33 6.19 -12.51 -12.33
C MET A 33 6.60 -11.10 -12.79
N MET A 34 7.49 -10.99 -13.77
CA MET A 34 7.85 -9.71 -14.40
C MET A 34 6.89 -9.33 -15.53
N TYR A 35 6.79 -8.03 -15.77
CA TYR A 35 5.99 -7.41 -16.83
C TYR A 35 4.49 -7.71 -16.75
N ASN A 36 3.97 -7.88 -15.53
CA ASN A 36 2.55 -8.10 -15.29
C ASN A 36 2.06 -7.40 -14.01
N LYS A 37 0.74 -7.49 -13.76
CA LYS A 37 0.11 -6.90 -12.57
C LYS A 37 0.64 -7.47 -11.27
N VAL A 38 0.94 -8.76 -11.22
CA VAL A 38 1.42 -9.45 -10.01
C VAL A 38 2.75 -8.88 -9.56
N GLY A 39 3.72 -8.74 -10.48
CA GLY A 39 5.00 -8.13 -10.18
C GLY A 39 4.88 -6.69 -9.69
N THR A 40 4.00 -5.90 -10.32
CA THR A 40 3.71 -4.54 -9.86
C THR A 40 3.19 -4.52 -8.43
N TYR A 41 2.20 -5.36 -8.09
CA TYR A 41 1.60 -5.37 -6.76
C TYR A 41 2.60 -5.82 -5.69
N VAL A 42 3.38 -6.87 -5.96
CA VAL A 42 4.39 -7.36 -5.03
C VAL A 42 5.46 -6.29 -4.76
N ALA A 43 6.03 -5.71 -5.82
CA ALA A 43 7.05 -4.68 -5.69
C ALA A 43 6.53 -3.41 -4.99
N MET A 44 5.34 -2.94 -5.37
CA MET A 44 4.72 -1.76 -4.75
C MET A 44 4.36 -1.99 -3.29
N THR A 45 3.81 -3.16 -2.95
CA THR A 45 3.47 -3.48 -1.56
C THR A 45 4.70 -3.39 -0.66
N GLN A 46 5.82 -3.97 -1.08
CA GLN A 46 7.05 -3.92 -0.30
C GLN A 46 7.64 -2.49 -0.19
N ILE A 47 7.56 -1.71 -1.28
CA ILE A 47 8.09 -0.34 -1.30
C ILE A 47 7.23 0.58 -0.42
N LEU A 48 5.92 0.40 -0.42
CA LEU A 48 4.97 1.22 0.32
C LEU A 48 4.73 0.74 1.76
N LEU A 49 5.14 -0.48 2.11
CA LEU A 49 4.96 -1.05 3.45
C LEU A 49 5.50 -0.15 4.58
N PRO A 50 6.69 0.46 4.50
CA PRO A 50 7.16 1.38 5.54
C PRO A 50 6.23 2.56 5.78
N PHE A 51 5.60 3.08 4.73
CA PHE A 51 4.65 4.20 4.83
C PHE A 51 3.33 3.82 5.50
N MET A 52 2.98 2.54 5.50
CA MET A 52 1.86 2.01 6.29
C MET A 52 2.26 1.78 7.74
N VAL A 53 3.44 1.21 7.96
CA VAL A 53 3.91 0.82 9.30
C VAL A 53 4.18 2.04 10.19
N LEU A 54 4.76 3.12 9.65
CA LEU A 54 5.15 4.29 10.45
C LEU A 54 3.96 4.98 11.15
N PRO A 55 2.85 5.36 10.47
CA PRO A 55 1.69 5.94 11.15
C PRO A 55 1.05 4.98 12.13
N LEU A 56 0.93 3.70 11.74
CA LEU A 56 0.36 2.67 12.59
C LEU A 56 1.17 2.51 13.88
N TYR A 57 2.48 2.37 13.77
CA TYR A 57 3.38 2.27 14.91
C TYR A 57 3.31 3.49 15.82
N SER A 58 3.26 4.69 15.24
CA SER A 58 3.13 5.94 15.99
C SER A 58 1.91 5.94 16.90
N VAL A 59 0.73 5.56 16.34
CA VAL A 59 -0.51 5.47 17.13
C VAL A 59 -0.43 4.33 18.14
N MET A 60 0.05 3.15 17.75
CA MET A 60 0.18 2.01 18.67
C MET A 60 1.06 2.32 19.88
N LYS A 61 2.10 3.11 19.70
CA LYS A 61 3.03 3.51 20.79
C LYS A 61 2.37 4.44 21.82
N THR A 62 1.34 5.20 21.44
CA THR A 62 0.63 6.08 22.37
C THR A 62 -0.40 5.35 23.24
N ILE A 63 -0.78 4.10 22.86
CA ILE A 63 -1.76 3.31 23.60
C ILE A 63 -1.13 2.76 24.89
N SER A 64 -1.66 3.18 26.04
CA SER A 64 -1.12 2.72 27.33
C SER A 64 -1.36 1.21 27.54
N PRO A 65 -0.32 0.45 27.94
CA PRO A 65 -0.46 -0.97 28.29
C PRO A 65 -1.44 -1.24 29.45
N SER A 66 -1.73 -0.22 30.25
CA SER A 66 -2.71 -0.32 31.36
C SER A 66 -4.13 -0.60 30.86
N LEU A 67 -4.51 -0.13 29.66
CA LEU A 67 -5.82 -0.38 29.06
C LEU A 67 -6.05 -1.87 28.78
N MET A 68 -5.00 -2.56 28.32
CA MET A 68 -5.06 -4.02 28.12
C MET A 68 -5.17 -4.77 29.45
N ARG A 69 -4.49 -4.31 30.49
CA ARG A 69 -4.59 -4.88 31.86
C ARG A 69 -5.98 -4.66 32.43
N ALA A 70 -6.54 -3.47 32.32
CA ALA A 70 -7.91 -3.16 32.73
C ALA A 70 -8.96 -4.05 32.02
N GLY A 71 -8.83 -4.24 30.71
CA GLY A 71 -9.71 -5.14 29.95
C GLY A 71 -9.66 -6.59 30.45
N LYS A 72 -8.48 -7.08 30.87
CA LYS A 72 -8.34 -8.40 31.49
C LYS A 72 -8.93 -8.46 32.91
N SER A 73 -8.77 -7.42 33.72
CA SER A 73 -9.31 -7.34 35.07
C SER A 73 -10.86 -7.35 35.07
N LEU A 74 -11.50 -6.90 34.00
CA LEU A 74 -12.94 -6.97 33.77
C LEU A 74 -13.41 -8.36 33.29
N GLY A 75 -12.57 -9.40 33.40
CA GLY A 75 -12.91 -10.77 33.01
C GLY A 75 -12.71 -11.08 31.52
N GLY A 76 -12.12 -10.17 30.74
CA GLY A 76 -11.83 -10.38 29.33
C GLY A 76 -10.62 -11.30 29.13
N THR A 77 -10.75 -12.26 28.18
CA THR A 77 -9.57 -12.99 27.70
C THR A 77 -8.61 -12.04 26.97
N PRO A 78 -7.30 -12.39 26.81
CA PRO A 78 -6.36 -11.57 26.04
C PRO A 78 -6.83 -11.23 24.62
N PHE A 79 -7.50 -12.17 23.97
CA PHE A 79 -8.07 -12.00 22.64
C PHE A 79 -9.24 -10.99 22.63
N VAL A 80 -10.15 -11.09 23.58
CA VAL A 80 -11.28 -10.16 23.74
C VAL A 80 -10.78 -8.75 24.06
N ALA A 81 -9.82 -8.62 24.98
CA ALA A 81 -9.20 -7.32 25.31
C ALA A 81 -8.50 -6.70 24.07
N PHE A 82 -7.81 -7.50 23.27
CA PHE A 82 -7.21 -7.04 22.02
C PHE A 82 -8.27 -6.48 21.05
N TRP A 83 -9.31 -7.25 20.71
CA TRP A 83 -10.31 -6.85 19.73
C TRP A 83 -11.25 -5.74 20.20
N LYS A 84 -11.62 -5.71 21.50
CA LYS A 84 -12.57 -4.72 22.03
C LYS A 84 -11.93 -3.45 22.56
N VAL A 85 -10.65 -3.48 22.95
CA VAL A 85 -9.97 -2.33 23.54
C VAL A 85 -8.84 -1.83 22.64
N TYR A 86 -7.88 -2.71 22.33
CA TYR A 86 -6.67 -2.29 21.63
C TYR A 86 -6.92 -1.97 20.16
N PHE A 87 -7.58 -2.86 19.43
CA PHE A 87 -7.84 -2.73 17.99
C PHE A 87 -8.61 -1.46 17.63
N PRO A 88 -9.72 -1.09 18.31
CA PRO A 88 -10.42 0.16 18.00
C PRO A 88 -9.55 1.40 18.17
N LEU A 89 -8.65 1.41 19.14
CA LEU A 89 -7.72 2.50 19.37
C LEU A 89 -6.64 2.61 18.29
N THR A 90 -6.38 1.54 17.53
CA THR A 90 -5.44 1.56 16.39
C THR A 90 -6.08 2.01 15.09
N ILE A 91 -7.42 2.06 14.98
CA ILE A 91 -8.14 2.44 13.74
C ILE A 91 -7.68 3.78 13.15
N PRO A 92 -7.45 4.85 13.94
CA PRO A 92 -6.95 6.11 13.39
C PRO A 92 -5.58 5.95 12.72
N GLY A 93 -4.70 5.13 13.30
CA GLY A 93 -3.39 4.83 12.71
C GLY A 93 -3.47 4.01 11.43
N ILE A 94 -4.37 3.02 11.40
CA ILE A 94 -4.65 2.23 10.20
C ILE A 94 -5.20 3.14 9.09
N GLY A 95 -6.17 3.98 9.41
CA GLY A 95 -6.77 4.90 8.45
C GLY A 95 -5.76 5.90 7.86
N ALA A 96 -4.93 6.50 8.72
CA ALA A 96 -3.88 7.42 8.28
C ALA A 96 -2.84 6.71 7.39
N GLY A 97 -2.41 5.50 7.76
CA GLY A 97 -1.50 4.69 6.97
C GLY A 97 -2.10 4.28 5.62
N CYS A 98 -3.35 3.82 5.60
CA CYS A 98 -4.06 3.46 4.36
C CYS A 98 -4.20 4.66 3.42
N LEU A 99 -4.59 5.84 3.95
CA LEU A 99 -4.70 7.05 3.14
C LEU A 99 -3.35 7.46 2.55
N LEU A 100 -2.30 7.47 3.36
CA LEU A 100 -0.95 7.81 2.91
C LEU A 100 -0.46 6.85 1.81
N VAL A 101 -0.60 5.55 2.02
CA VAL A 101 -0.21 4.53 1.03
C VAL A 101 -1.03 4.66 -0.25
N PHE A 102 -2.33 4.92 -0.14
CA PHE A 102 -3.22 5.10 -1.29
C PHE A 102 -2.81 6.31 -2.14
N ILE A 103 -2.55 7.47 -1.51
CA ILE A 103 -2.12 8.67 -2.22
C ILE A 103 -0.78 8.45 -2.92
N LEU A 104 0.18 7.82 -2.22
CA LEU A 104 1.48 7.50 -2.79
C LEU A 104 1.36 6.49 -3.93
N ALA A 105 0.53 5.44 -3.78
CA ALA A 105 0.36 4.40 -4.78
C ALA A 105 -0.22 4.92 -6.09
N ILE A 106 -1.22 5.80 -6.04
CA ILE A 106 -1.84 6.39 -7.24
C ILE A 106 -0.84 7.23 -8.04
N GLY A 107 0.02 8.00 -7.35
CA GLY A 107 1.05 8.82 -7.98
C GLY A 107 2.31 8.05 -8.40
N TYR A 108 2.40 6.77 -8.06
CA TYR A 108 3.63 6.01 -8.27
C TYR A 108 3.82 5.65 -9.74
N TYR A 109 4.93 6.12 -10.33
CA TYR A 109 5.23 5.95 -11.76
C TYR A 109 6.33 4.90 -12.02
N ILE A 110 7.42 4.96 -11.25
CA ILE A 110 8.68 4.27 -11.58
C ILE A 110 8.53 2.75 -11.53
N THR A 111 7.96 2.21 -10.45
CA THR A 111 7.85 0.75 -10.27
C THR A 111 6.94 0.11 -11.31
N PRO A 112 5.71 0.61 -11.57
CA PRO A 112 4.88 0.06 -12.63
C PRO A 112 5.50 0.19 -14.02
N ALA A 113 6.24 1.27 -14.30
CA ALA A 113 6.94 1.45 -15.57
C ALA A 113 8.03 0.40 -15.80
N LEU A 114 8.73 -0.04 -14.74
CA LEU A 114 9.85 -0.97 -14.84
C LEU A 114 9.43 -2.44 -14.72
N VAL A 115 8.45 -2.75 -13.89
CA VAL A 115 8.08 -4.13 -13.52
C VAL A 115 6.72 -4.54 -14.09
N GLY A 116 5.84 -3.57 -14.35
CA GLY A 116 4.43 -3.83 -14.66
C GLY A 116 4.14 -4.26 -16.09
N GLY A 117 4.99 -3.93 -17.07
CA GLY A 117 4.70 -4.18 -18.47
C GLY A 117 3.39 -3.52 -18.94
N ALA A 118 2.81 -4.00 -20.02
CA ALA A 118 1.59 -3.41 -20.60
C ALA A 118 0.36 -3.56 -19.69
N SER A 119 0.26 -4.65 -18.94
CA SER A 119 -0.90 -4.95 -18.08
C SER A 119 -0.81 -4.40 -16.66
N GLY A 120 0.39 -4.05 -16.20
CA GLY A 120 0.66 -3.55 -14.85
C GLY A 120 0.81 -2.03 -14.75
N THR A 121 0.42 -1.28 -15.78
CA THR A 121 0.47 0.19 -15.79
C THR A 121 -0.60 0.81 -14.90
N LEU A 122 -0.24 1.89 -14.21
CA LEU A 122 -1.14 2.73 -13.41
C LEU A 122 -1.50 4.01 -14.14
N ILE A 123 -2.45 4.79 -13.59
CA ILE A 123 -2.89 6.05 -14.17
C ILE A 123 -1.74 7.05 -14.36
N SER A 124 -0.78 7.08 -13.43
CA SER A 124 0.44 7.89 -13.52
C SER A 124 1.30 7.55 -14.75
N ASN A 125 1.34 6.25 -15.12
CA ASN A 125 2.04 5.79 -16.32
C ASN A 125 1.31 6.23 -17.59
N GLN A 126 -0.04 6.22 -17.59
CA GLN A 126 -0.84 6.70 -18.71
C GLN A 126 -0.67 8.22 -18.93
N ILE A 127 -0.67 9.00 -17.84
CA ILE A 127 -0.37 10.44 -17.91
C ILE A 127 1.00 10.66 -18.55
N ALA A 128 2.02 9.95 -18.07
CA ALA A 128 3.37 10.08 -18.61
C ALA A 128 3.48 9.62 -20.08
N TYR A 129 2.73 8.60 -20.48
CA TYR A 129 2.67 8.15 -21.86
C TYR A 129 2.08 9.25 -22.78
N HIS A 130 0.96 9.86 -22.39
CA HIS A 130 0.36 10.94 -23.17
C HIS A 130 1.23 12.19 -23.24
N MET A 131 1.99 12.49 -22.19
CA MET A 131 2.95 13.60 -22.22
C MET A 131 4.16 13.35 -23.13
N LYS A 132 4.69 12.11 -23.15
CA LYS A 132 5.99 11.82 -23.76
C LYS A 132 5.87 11.17 -25.12
N ALA A 133 4.91 10.26 -25.33
CA ALA A 133 4.75 9.49 -26.56
C ALA A 133 3.78 10.12 -27.55
N THR A 134 2.63 10.59 -27.08
CA THR A 134 1.62 11.21 -27.95
C THR A 134 1.70 12.73 -27.99
N LEU A 135 2.48 13.36 -27.08
CA LEU A 135 2.60 14.81 -26.92
C LEU A 135 1.25 15.53 -26.72
N ASP A 136 0.26 14.78 -26.24
CA ASP A 136 -1.08 15.31 -25.92
C ASP A 136 -1.12 15.84 -24.50
N TRP A 137 -0.62 17.06 -24.34
CA TRP A 137 -0.55 17.73 -23.03
C TRP A 137 -1.93 18.05 -22.47
N SER A 138 -2.91 18.32 -23.35
CA SER A 138 -4.27 18.64 -22.94
C SER A 138 -4.94 17.44 -22.28
N PHE A 139 -4.84 16.28 -22.88
CA PHE A 139 -5.41 15.04 -22.33
C PHE A 139 -4.67 14.60 -21.05
N ALA A 140 -3.35 14.67 -21.06
CA ALA A 140 -2.54 14.37 -19.87
C ALA A 140 -2.89 15.27 -18.68
N SER A 141 -3.09 16.58 -18.93
CA SER A 141 -3.51 17.52 -17.89
C SER A 141 -4.92 17.21 -17.36
N ALA A 142 -5.86 16.85 -18.24
CA ALA A 142 -7.20 16.44 -17.82
C ALA A 142 -7.17 15.20 -16.93
N MET A 143 -6.38 14.17 -17.30
CA MET A 143 -6.17 12.99 -16.45
C MET A 143 -5.55 13.34 -15.11
N GLY A 144 -4.56 14.25 -15.07
CA GLY A 144 -3.95 14.73 -13.84
C GLY A 144 -4.93 15.44 -12.91
N LEU A 145 -5.80 16.30 -13.48
CA LEU A 145 -6.86 16.98 -12.72
C LEU A 145 -7.91 16.00 -12.18
N MET A 146 -8.31 15.00 -12.97
CA MET A 146 -9.22 13.93 -12.50
C MET A 146 -8.61 13.16 -11.34
N LEU A 147 -7.33 12.80 -11.44
CA LEU A 147 -6.61 12.09 -10.38
C LEU A 147 -6.55 12.95 -9.11
N LEU A 148 -6.16 14.21 -9.24
CA LEU A 148 -6.07 15.15 -8.12
C LEU A 148 -7.44 15.33 -7.44
N SER A 149 -8.50 15.55 -8.21
CA SER A 149 -9.85 15.71 -7.67
C SER A 149 -10.32 14.44 -6.95
N GLY A 150 -10.06 13.26 -7.50
CA GLY A 150 -10.36 11.98 -6.86
C GLY A 150 -9.63 11.82 -5.51
N VAL A 151 -8.35 12.15 -5.46
CA VAL A 151 -7.57 12.11 -4.21
C VAL A 151 -8.11 13.09 -3.18
N LEU A 152 -8.47 14.31 -3.59
CA LEU A 152 -9.03 15.32 -2.68
C LEU A 152 -10.39 14.90 -2.12
N VAL A 153 -11.25 14.27 -2.93
CA VAL A 153 -12.54 13.74 -2.49
C VAL A 153 -12.34 12.64 -1.44
N ILE A 154 -11.44 11.69 -1.71
CA ILE A 154 -11.15 10.61 -0.76
C ILE A 154 -10.55 11.16 0.54
N TYR A 155 -9.63 12.13 0.44
CA TYR A 155 -9.09 12.81 1.62
C TYR A 155 -10.19 13.52 2.43
N TRP A 156 -11.09 14.22 1.76
CA TRP A 156 -12.21 14.90 2.42
C TRP A 156 -13.15 13.93 3.14
N ILE A 157 -13.51 12.81 2.48
CA ILE A 157 -14.32 11.74 3.07
C ILE A 157 -13.61 11.17 4.31
N TYR A 158 -12.32 10.86 4.18
CA TYR A 158 -11.53 10.35 5.30
C TYR A 158 -11.54 11.33 6.48
N ASN A 159 -11.28 12.61 6.23
CA ASN A 159 -11.26 13.65 7.27
C ASN A 159 -12.62 13.78 7.99
N LYS A 160 -13.71 13.67 7.23
CA LYS A 160 -15.07 13.69 7.77
C LYS A 160 -15.41 12.45 8.61
N LEU A 161 -14.93 11.27 8.22
CA LEU A 161 -15.22 10.00 8.90
C LEU A 161 -14.34 9.77 10.14
N VAL A 162 -13.05 10.04 10.03
CA VAL A 162 -12.08 9.76 11.11
C VAL A 162 -11.90 10.97 12.02
N GLY A 163 -12.21 12.17 11.51
CA GLY A 163 -12.23 13.41 12.27
C GLY A 163 -10.91 13.68 12.96
N VAL A 164 -9.97 14.30 12.27
CA VAL A 164 -8.71 14.78 12.90
C VAL A 164 -9.03 15.80 14.02
N ASP A 165 -10.19 16.45 13.95
CA ASP A 165 -10.67 17.41 14.96
C ASP A 165 -11.15 16.77 16.28
N ASN A 166 -11.39 15.46 16.31
CA ASN A 166 -11.80 14.75 17.52
C ASN A 166 -10.63 14.26 18.39
N ILE A 167 -9.40 14.42 17.93
CA ILE A 167 -8.21 14.25 18.78
C ILE A 167 -7.95 15.59 19.46
N LYS A 168 -8.91 16.10 20.21
CA LYS A 168 -8.64 17.09 21.24
C LYS A 168 -7.82 16.39 22.29
N LEU A 169 -6.54 16.71 22.29
CA LEU A 169 -5.63 16.47 23.39
C LEU A 169 -6.27 17.06 24.66
N GLY A 170 -6.85 16.20 25.48
CA GLY A 170 -7.19 16.48 26.84
C GLY A 170 -5.93 16.45 27.69
#